data_4ead2ef66737e9bdabab2a819a3f5301
#
_entry.id   4ead2ef66737e9bdabab2a819a3f5301
#
_cell.length_a   1.000
_cell.length_b   1.000
_cell.length_c   1.000
_cell.angle_alpha   90.00
_cell.angle_beta   90.00
_cell.angle_gamma   90.00
#
_symmetry.space_group_name_H-M   'P 1'
#
loop_
_entity.id
_entity.type
_entity.pdbx_description
1 polymer ?
#
loop_
_entity_poly.entity_id
_entity_poly.type
_entity_poly.pdbx_seq_one_letter_code
_entity_poly.pdbx_strand_id
1 'polypeptide(L)'
;MPAPIRRLHESILSERFREHRQMALLAGPRQVGKTTVCAALAGTERILDWDNLDHRATVLAGPSAVAEHFGLQQLRTAPAVVGFDELHKFGRWKAFLKGFFDTYADRARILVTGSSRLDVFRRGSDSLMGRYFLFHLHPLSVGELLRQEVPTDCKAPPANLDEASWDALWRHGGFPEPFLKRDPRFSRRWQDLRRQQLFREDVRDLTRIQELGQLETLALILNERSGGQLIYSNLATEVRVSVDTLRRWIDTLCSLHFGFLIRPWFKNIAKS
;
A
#
# COMPACT_ATOMS: atom_id res chain seq x y z
N MET A 1 23.83 -4.99 -4.09
CA MET A 1 22.61 -4.89 -3.26
C MET A 1 22.11 -6.29 -2.99
N PRO A 2 21.58 -6.63 -1.79
CA PRO A 2 20.97 -7.93 -1.57
C PRO A 2 19.79 -8.11 -2.56
N ALA A 3 19.55 -9.35 -2.98
CA ALA A 3 18.45 -9.67 -3.88
C ALA A 3 17.12 -9.24 -3.24
N PRO A 4 16.16 -8.72 -4.02
CA PRO A 4 14.86 -8.36 -3.50
C PRO A 4 14.15 -9.60 -2.95
N ILE A 5 13.51 -9.45 -1.79
CA ILE A 5 12.70 -10.52 -1.21
C ILE A 5 11.45 -10.69 -2.07
N ARG A 6 11.21 -11.91 -2.52
CA ARG A 6 9.96 -12.26 -3.20
C ARG A 6 8.79 -12.07 -2.24
N ARG A 7 7.78 -11.34 -2.68
CA ARG A 7 6.61 -11.02 -1.86
C ARG A 7 5.49 -12.02 -2.13
N LEU A 8 4.75 -12.37 -1.10
CA LEU A 8 3.57 -13.23 -1.22
C LEU A 8 2.55 -12.70 -2.24
N HIS A 9 2.47 -11.36 -2.37
CA HIS A 9 1.59 -10.70 -3.32
C HIS A 9 1.93 -10.99 -4.78
N GLU A 10 3.15 -11.37 -5.11
CA GLU A 10 3.52 -11.78 -6.48
C GLU A 10 2.78 -13.07 -6.88
N SER A 11 2.72 -14.05 -5.97
CA SER A 11 1.96 -15.28 -6.17
C SER A 11 0.46 -15.01 -6.25
N ILE A 12 -0.10 -14.27 -5.26
CA ILE A 12 -1.52 -13.91 -5.21
C ILE A 12 -1.98 -13.19 -6.48
N LEU A 13 -1.23 -12.17 -6.92
CA LEU A 13 -1.58 -11.38 -8.08
C LEU A 13 -1.41 -12.15 -9.39
N SER A 14 -0.38 -13.02 -9.48
CA SER A 14 -0.19 -13.89 -10.65
C SER A 14 -1.35 -14.85 -10.84
N GLU A 15 -1.83 -15.48 -9.75
CA GLU A 15 -2.99 -16.36 -9.77
C GLU A 15 -4.25 -15.59 -10.15
N ARG A 16 -4.45 -14.42 -9.53
CA ARG A 16 -5.59 -13.55 -9.78
C ARG A 16 -5.68 -13.12 -11.23
N PHE A 17 -4.58 -12.75 -11.85
CA PHE A 17 -4.53 -12.34 -13.25
C PHE A 17 -4.78 -13.50 -14.26
N ARG A 18 -4.61 -14.74 -13.84
CA ARG A 18 -5.00 -15.90 -14.65
C ARG A 18 -6.53 -16.11 -14.64
N GLU A 19 -7.16 -15.92 -13.49
CA GLU A 19 -8.57 -16.23 -13.27
C GLU A 19 -9.50 -15.07 -13.62
N HIS A 20 -9.03 -13.83 -13.44
CA HIS A 20 -9.87 -12.64 -13.50
C HIS A 20 -9.26 -11.55 -14.37
N ARG A 21 -10.14 -10.85 -15.09
CA ARG A 21 -9.75 -9.69 -15.92
C ARG A 21 -9.69 -8.37 -15.15
N GLN A 22 -10.27 -8.31 -13.95
CA GLN A 22 -10.31 -7.10 -13.14
C GLN A 22 -8.90 -6.63 -12.79
N MET A 23 -8.75 -5.30 -12.74
CA MET A 23 -7.52 -4.65 -12.31
C MET A 23 -7.17 -5.04 -10.87
N ALA A 24 -5.90 -5.05 -10.54
CA ALA A 24 -5.42 -5.09 -9.17
C ALA A 24 -4.94 -3.70 -8.75
N LEU A 25 -5.50 -3.16 -7.68
CA LEU A 25 -5.01 -1.95 -7.03
C LEU A 25 -4.20 -2.38 -5.80
N LEU A 26 -2.91 -2.10 -5.79
CA LEU A 26 -1.98 -2.45 -4.71
C LEU A 26 -1.67 -1.22 -3.88
N ALA A 27 -2.40 -1.05 -2.77
CA ALA A 27 -2.19 0.01 -1.81
C ALA A 27 -1.22 -0.40 -0.70
N GLY A 28 -0.65 0.57 -0.01
CA GLY A 28 0.23 0.31 1.14
C GLY A 28 1.16 1.47 1.43
N PRO A 29 1.88 1.44 2.56
CA PRO A 29 2.78 2.52 2.94
C PRO A 29 3.87 2.73 1.88
N ARG A 30 4.45 3.92 1.86
CA ARG A 30 5.63 4.19 1.01
C ARG A 30 6.78 3.28 1.41
N GLN A 31 7.66 2.95 0.47
CA GLN A 31 8.88 2.12 0.69
C GLN A 31 8.61 0.68 1.15
N VAL A 32 7.37 0.18 1.00
CA VAL A 32 7.01 -1.21 1.35
C VAL A 32 7.30 -2.21 0.23
N GLY A 33 7.68 -1.72 -0.97
CA GLY A 33 8.03 -2.56 -2.12
C GLY A 33 6.93 -2.71 -3.17
N LYS A 34 5.93 -1.80 -3.26
CA LYS A 34 4.86 -1.87 -4.27
C LYS A 34 5.38 -1.85 -5.70
N THR A 35 6.26 -0.90 -6.01
CA THR A 35 6.91 -0.78 -7.34
C THR A 35 7.75 -2.02 -7.65
N THR A 36 8.40 -2.63 -6.64
CA THR A 36 9.16 -3.87 -6.80
C THR A 36 8.26 -5.04 -7.19
N VAL A 37 7.12 -5.20 -6.50
CA VAL A 37 6.11 -6.23 -6.86
C VAL A 37 5.55 -5.97 -8.26
N CYS A 38 5.29 -4.71 -8.60
CA CYS A 38 4.83 -4.35 -9.94
C CYS A 38 5.86 -4.73 -11.00
N ALA A 39 7.14 -4.42 -10.77
CA ALA A 39 8.23 -4.75 -11.69
C ALA A 39 8.44 -6.27 -11.85
N ALA A 40 8.28 -7.02 -10.77
CA ALA A 40 8.38 -8.48 -10.80
C ALA A 40 7.29 -9.14 -11.67
N LEU A 41 6.10 -8.52 -11.72
CA LEU A 41 4.95 -9.05 -12.47
C LEU A 41 4.86 -8.54 -13.90
N ALA A 42 5.12 -7.26 -14.13
CA ALA A 42 4.95 -6.62 -15.42
C ALA A 42 6.24 -6.56 -16.26
N GLY A 43 7.41 -6.56 -15.59
CA GLY A 43 8.66 -6.09 -16.19
C GLY A 43 8.76 -4.57 -16.14
N THR A 44 9.96 -4.05 -15.95
CA THR A 44 10.19 -2.60 -15.77
C THR A 44 9.77 -1.78 -17.01
N GLU A 45 9.88 -2.37 -18.19
CA GLU A 45 9.50 -1.76 -19.47
C GLU A 45 7.99 -1.58 -19.67
N ARG A 46 7.18 -2.23 -18.81
CA ARG A 46 5.72 -2.14 -18.86
C ARG A 46 5.13 -1.44 -17.65
N ILE A 47 5.89 -0.52 -17.08
CA ILE A 47 5.43 0.32 -15.98
C ILE A 47 5.48 1.79 -16.40
N LEU A 48 4.34 2.46 -16.26
CA LEU A 48 4.25 3.92 -16.36
C LEU A 48 4.19 4.51 -14.96
N ASP A 49 5.25 5.21 -14.58
CA ASP A 49 5.36 5.93 -13.31
C ASP A 49 4.93 7.39 -13.51
N TRP A 50 3.94 7.84 -12.75
CA TRP A 50 3.44 9.21 -12.84
C TRP A 50 4.48 10.26 -12.44
N ASP A 51 5.46 9.93 -11.62
CA ASP A 51 6.52 10.86 -11.21
C ASP A 51 7.59 11.04 -12.29
N ASN A 52 7.65 10.15 -13.28
CA ASN A 52 8.48 10.30 -14.48
C ASN A 52 7.76 11.18 -15.52
N LEU A 53 8.43 12.21 -16.02
CA LEU A 53 7.84 13.19 -16.95
C LEU A 53 7.44 12.57 -18.30
N ASP A 54 8.26 11.66 -18.86
CA ASP A 54 8.00 11.03 -20.15
C ASP A 54 6.82 10.04 -20.04
N HIS A 55 6.78 9.27 -18.94
CA HIS A 55 5.65 8.38 -18.66
C HIS A 55 4.35 9.16 -18.43
N ARG A 56 4.44 10.29 -17.73
CA ARG A 56 3.31 11.21 -17.54
C ARG A 56 2.79 11.74 -18.87
N ALA A 57 3.67 12.15 -19.76
CA ALA A 57 3.30 12.62 -21.11
C ALA A 57 2.54 11.55 -21.88
N THR A 58 3.00 10.28 -21.81
CA THR A 58 2.33 9.12 -22.41
C THR A 58 0.91 8.92 -21.84
N VAL A 59 0.76 8.99 -20.52
CA VAL A 59 -0.57 8.86 -19.87
C VAL A 59 -1.49 10.00 -20.27
N LEU A 60 -0.99 11.24 -20.33
CA LEU A 60 -1.76 12.42 -20.71
C LEU A 60 -2.18 12.40 -22.19
N ALA A 61 -1.42 11.75 -23.07
CA ALA A 61 -1.80 11.52 -24.47
C ALA A 61 -2.98 10.55 -24.62
N GLY A 62 -3.32 9.81 -23.58
CA GLY A 62 -4.55 9.02 -23.48
C GLY A 62 -4.36 7.50 -23.61
N PRO A 63 -5.46 6.73 -23.50
CA PRO A 63 -5.43 5.26 -23.48
C PRO A 63 -4.76 4.61 -24.71
N SER A 64 -4.91 5.20 -25.89
CA SER A 64 -4.32 4.65 -27.12
C SER A 64 -2.79 4.78 -27.14
N ALA A 65 -2.25 5.90 -26.71
CA ALA A 65 -0.80 6.11 -26.59
C ALA A 65 -0.18 5.17 -25.55
N VAL A 66 -0.87 4.95 -24.42
CA VAL A 66 -0.47 3.97 -23.42
C VAL A 66 -0.51 2.54 -23.95
N ALA A 67 -1.53 2.18 -24.72
CA ALA A 67 -1.61 0.85 -25.35
C ALA A 67 -0.50 0.62 -26.37
N GLU A 68 -0.14 1.64 -27.14
CA GLU A 68 1.01 1.61 -28.06
C GLU A 68 2.33 1.45 -27.29
N HIS A 69 2.56 2.25 -26.24
CA HIS A 69 3.73 2.14 -25.39
C HIS A 69 3.91 0.73 -24.82
N PHE A 70 2.83 0.10 -24.37
CA PHE A 70 2.85 -1.27 -23.84
C PHE A 70 2.86 -2.36 -24.94
N GLY A 71 2.79 -1.99 -26.21
CA GLY A 71 2.73 -2.93 -27.33
C GLY A 71 1.48 -3.82 -27.31
N LEU A 72 0.34 -3.31 -26.84
CA LEU A 72 -0.92 -4.06 -26.74
C LEU A 72 -1.62 -4.27 -28.09
N GLN A 73 -1.12 -3.63 -29.15
CA GLN A 73 -1.62 -3.82 -30.52
C GLN A 73 -1.14 -5.15 -31.14
N GLN A 74 -0.03 -5.71 -30.63
CA GLN A 74 0.50 -6.98 -31.09
C GLN A 74 -0.37 -8.14 -30.63
N LEU A 75 -0.60 -9.12 -31.52
CA LEU A 75 -1.28 -10.36 -31.15
C LEU A 75 -0.41 -11.14 -30.15
N ARG A 76 -0.98 -11.48 -29.01
CA ARG A 76 -0.33 -12.27 -27.96
C ARG A 76 -1.22 -13.45 -27.59
N THR A 77 -0.61 -14.55 -27.19
CA THR A 77 -1.33 -15.74 -26.70
C THR A 77 -1.95 -15.55 -25.34
N ALA A 78 -1.43 -14.61 -24.53
CA ALA A 78 -1.95 -14.26 -23.21
C ALA A 78 -1.89 -12.73 -23.02
N PRO A 79 -2.81 -12.16 -22.21
CA PRO A 79 -2.78 -10.75 -21.86
C PRO A 79 -1.49 -10.35 -21.18
N ALA A 80 -0.93 -9.20 -21.56
CA ALA A 80 0.27 -8.67 -20.94
C ALA A 80 -0.06 -8.06 -19.56
N VAL A 81 0.80 -8.29 -18.56
CA VAL A 81 0.71 -7.53 -17.31
C VAL A 81 1.33 -6.15 -17.53
N VAL A 82 0.60 -5.09 -17.17
CA VAL A 82 1.02 -3.69 -17.29
C VAL A 82 0.83 -2.97 -15.96
N GLY A 83 1.75 -2.08 -15.63
CA GLY A 83 1.79 -1.38 -14.36
C GLY A 83 1.57 0.13 -14.50
N PHE A 84 0.83 0.70 -13.55
CA PHE A 84 0.75 2.14 -13.35
C PHE A 84 1.19 2.45 -11.91
N ASP A 85 2.31 3.15 -11.75
CA ASP A 85 2.80 3.56 -10.44
C ASP A 85 2.42 5.01 -10.14
N GLU A 86 1.98 5.26 -8.91
CA GLU A 86 1.57 6.57 -8.39
C GLU A 86 0.50 7.31 -9.24
N LEU A 87 -0.25 6.60 -10.09
CA LEU A 87 -1.23 7.19 -11.01
C LEU A 87 -2.34 7.99 -10.28
N HIS A 88 -2.58 7.71 -9.01
CA HIS A 88 -3.55 8.44 -8.19
C HIS A 88 -3.24 9.95 -8.04
N LYS A 89 -2.01 10.39 -8.35
CA LYS A 89 -1.62 11.79 -8.41
C LYS A 89 -2.23 12.53 -9.63
N PHE A 90 -2.65 11.79 -10.65
CA PHE A 90 -3.38 12.34 -11.80
C PHE A 90 -4.85 12.60 -11.41
N GLY A 91 -5.30 13.86 -11.44
CA GLY A 91 -6.64 14.22 -10.99
C GLY A 91 -7.79 13.46 -11.67
N ARG A 92 -7.62 13.01 -12.92
CA ARG A 92 -8.61 12.25 -13.71
C ARG A 92 -8.29 10.74 -13.82
N TRP A 93 -7.46 10.20 -12.96
CA TRP A 93 -6.97 8.84 -13.02
C TRP A 93 -8.08 7.77 -13.08
N LYS A 94 -9.20 7.97 -12.37
CA LYS A 94 -10.33 7.00 -12.39
C LYS A 94 -11.01 6.94 -13.76
N ALA A 95 -11.25 8.08 -14.38
CA ALA A 95 -11.85 8.14 -15.71
C ALA A 95 -10.90 7.55 -16.76
N PHE A 96 -9.61 7.84 -16.63
CA PHE A 96 -8.57 7.25 -17.48
C PHE A 96 -8.53 5.72 -17.34
N LEU A 97 -8.43 5.18 -16.11
CA LEU A 97 -8.39 3.74 -15.88
C LEU A 97 -9.67 3.04 -16.35
N LYS A 98 -10.83 3.68 -16.16
CA LYS A 98 -12.10 3.16 -16.68
C LYS A 98 -12.03 2.99 -18.20
N GLY A 99 -11.67 4.05 -18.92
CA GLY A 99 -11.58 4.02 -20.38
C GLY A 99 -10.52 3.01 -20.86
N PHE A 100 -9.37 2.96 -20.21
CA PHE A 100 -8.31 2.01 -20.54
C PHE A 100 -8.74 0.56 -20.30
N PHE A 101 -9.37 0.28 -19.16
CA PHE A 101 -9.88 -1.05 -18.83
C PHE A 101 -10.98 -1.50 -19.80
N ASP A 102 -11.98 -0.65 -20.03
CA ASP A 102 -13.12 -0.99 -20.90
C ASP A 102 -12.67 -1.29 -22.35
N THR A 103 -11.51 -0.73 -22.77
CA THR A 103 -10.97 -0.92 -24.13
C THR A 103 -9.96 -2.08 -24.22
N TYR A 104 -9.14 -2.29 -23.18
CA TYR A 104 -7.96 -3.16 -23.28
C TYR A 104 -7.93 -4.33 -22.28
N ALA A 105 -8.97 -4.55 -21.45
CA ALA A 105 -8.99 -5.61 -20.44
C ALA A 105 -8.79 -7.03 -20.99
N ASP A 106 -9.11 -7.26 -22.26
CA ASP A 106 -8.90 -8.55 -22.92
C ASP A 106 -7.43 -8.76 -23.35
N ARG A 107 -6.66 -7.67 -23.47
CA ARG A 107 -5.25 -7.67 -23.92
C ARG A 107 -4.26 -7.37 -22.80
N ALA A 108 -4.73 -6.80 -21.69
CA ALA A 108 -3.90 -6.39 -20.57
C ALA A 108 -4.47 -6.84 -19.21
N ARG A 109 -3.57 -7.19 -18.30
CA ARG A 109 -3.83 -7.33 -16.87
C ARG A 109 -3.22 -6.11 -16.17
N ILE A 110 -4.06 -5.30 -15.56
CA ILE A 110 -3.68 -3.95 -15.11
C ILE A 110 -3.38 -4.01 -13.62
N LEU A 111 -2.15 -3.65 -13.24
CA LEU A 111 -1.72 -3.45 -11.87
C LEU A 111 -1.50 -1.96 -11.61
N VAL A 112 -2.21 -1.41 -10.64
CA VAL A 112 -2.06 -0.01 -10.22
C VAL A 112 -1.47 0.01 -8.83
N THR A 113 -0.33 0.66 -8.66
CA THR A 113 0.30 0.84 -7.35
C THR A 113 0.14 2.29 -6.89
N GLY A 114 0.06 2.46 -5.58
CA GLY A 114 -0.02 3.80 -5.01
C GLY A 114 0.04 3.78 -3.49
N SER A 115 0.16 4.97 -2.91
CA SER A 115 0.13 5.14 -1.46
C SER A 115 -1.27 4.79 -0.91
N SER A 116 -1.44 4.85 0.42
CA SER A 116 -2.71 4.68 1.14
C SER A 116 -3.87 5.54 0.61
N ARG A 117 -3.60 6.52 -0.26
CA ARG A 117 -4.64 7.29 -0.96
C ARG A 117 -5.57 6.43 -1.80
N LEU A 118 -5.13 5.30 -2.35
CA LEU A 118 -6.00 4.40 -3.09
C LEU A 118 -7.16 3.88 -2.23
N ASP A 119 -6.97 3.72 -0.92
CA ASP A 119 -8.01 3.31 0.03
C ASP A 119 -9.03 4.42 0.35
N VAL A 120 -8.54 5.64 0.49
CA VAL A 120 -9.37 6.80 0.87
C VAL A 120 -10.36 7.15 -0.24
N PHE A 121 -10.02 6.91 -1.50
CA PHE A 121 -10.89 7.18 -2.65
C PHE A 121 -12.08 6.21 -2.80
N ARG A 122 -12.24 5.21 -1.92
CA ARG A 122 -13.47 4.38 -1.84
C ARG A 122 -14.71 5.16 -1.40
N ARG A 123 -14.54 6.34 -0.77
CA ARG A 123 -15.64 7.18 -0.29
C ARG A 123 -16.10 8.12 -1.40
N GLY A 124 -17.12 7.73 -2.16
CA GLY A 124 -17.73 8.50 -3.25
C GLY A 124 -18.25 7.59 -4.33
N SER A 125 -19.03 8.12 -5.31
CA SER A 125 -19.51 7.37 -6.48
C SER A 125 -18.31 6.80 -7.24
N ASP A 126 -17.99 5.51 -7.02
CA ASP A 126 -16.81 4.89 -7.60
C ASP A 126 -17.11 4.43 -9.03
N SER A 127 -16.65 5.20 -10.00
CA SER A 127 -16.77 4.88 -11.43
C SER A 127 -16.00 3.59 -11.83
N LEU A 128 -15.18 3.05 -10.93
CA LEU A 128 -14.42 1.82 -11.13
C LEU A 128 -15.05 0.58 -10.48
N MET A 129 -16.23 0.72 -9.86
CA MET A 129 -16.90 -0.40 -9.19
C MET A 129 -17.04 -1.61 -10.13
N GLY A 130 -16.71 -2.82 -9.64
CA GLY A 130 -16.72 -4.06 -10.40
C GLY A 130 -15.53 -4.27 -11.36
N ARG A 131 -14.63 -3.28 -11.50
CA ARG A 131 -13.47 -3.34 -12.41
C ARG A 131 -12.16 -3.64 -11.72
N TYR A 132 -12.08 -3.62 -10.39
CA TYR A 132 -10.85 -3.85 -9.64
C TYR A 132 -11.05 -4.64 -8.36
N PHE A 133 -9.96 -5.23 -7.90
CA PHE A 133 -9.78 -5.72 -6.54
C PHE A 133 -8.68 -4.91 -5.85
N LEU A 134 -8.89 -4.60 -4.58
CA LEU A 134 -7.94 -3.86 -3.77
C LEU A 134 -7.13 -4.83 -2.90
N PHE A 135 -5.82 -4.70 -2.98
CA PHE A 135 -4.86 -5.45 -2.19
C PHE A 135 -4.02 -4.51 -1.33
N HIS A 136 -3.65 -4.95 -0.14
CA HIS A 136 -2.83 -4.17 0.78
C HIS A 136 -1.48 -4.84 0.96
N LEU A 137 -0.42 -4.17 0.51
CA LEU A 137 0.94 -4.60 0.76
C LEU A 137 1.43 -3.98 2.07
N HIS A 138 1.59 -4.83 3.07
CA HIS A 138 2.13 -4.45 4.37
C HIS A 138 3.65 -4.67 4.44
N PRO A 139 4.35 -4.11 5.46
CA PRO A 139 5.70 -4.53 5.78
C PRO A 139 5.81 -6.05 5.94
N LEU A 140 7.00 -6.60 5.74
CA LEU A 140 7.27 -8.03 5.87
C LEU A 140 6.77 -8.55 7.23
N SER A 141 6.05 -9.66 7.18
CA SER A 141 5.58 -10.37 8.37
C SER A 141 6.28 -11.71 8.52
N VAL A 142 6.26 -12.27 9.72
CA VAL A 142 6.74 -13.64 9.96
C VAL A 142 6.11 -14.62 8.99
N GLY A 143 4.78 -14.53 8.78
CA GLY A 143 4.07 -15.41 7.86
C GLY A 143 4.55 -15.30 6.42
N GLU A 144 4.89 -14.11 5.96
CA GLU A 144 5.39 -13.90 4.59
C GLU A 144 6.85 -14.38 4.43
N LEU A 145 7.68 -14.23 5.45
CA LEU A 145 9.05 -14.77 5.43
C LEU A 145 9.09 -16.29 5.42
N LEU A 146 8.11 -16.92 6.06
CA LEU A 146 7.99 -18.38 6.09
C LEU A 146 7.38 -18.96 4.81
N ARG A 147 6.51 -18.18 4.13
CA ARG A 147 5.70 -18.69 3.02
C ARG A 147 5.62 -17.65 1.92
N GLN A 148 6.14 -18.00 0.77
CA GLN A 148 6.09 -17.14 -0.44
C GLN A 148 4.91 -17.49 -1.37
N GLU A 149 4.11 -18.49 -1.00
CA GLU A 149 2.93 -18.95 -1.74
C GLU A 149 1.74 -19.08 -0.78
N VAL A 150 0.55 -18.82 -1.31
CA VAL A 150 -0.67 -19.00 -0.52
C VAL A 150 -0.87 -20.47 -0.26
N PRO A 151 -0.97 -20.91 1.00
CA PRO A 151 -1.24 -22.30 1.29
C PRO A 151 -2.64 -22.67 0.78
N THR A 152 -2.74 -23.78 0.09
CA THR A 152 -4.02 -24.35 -0.37
C THR A 152 -4.88 -24.87 0.77
N ASP A 153 -4.25 -25.19 1.91
CA ASP A 153 -4.93 -25.66 3.12
C ASP A 153 -4.82 -24.61 4.24
N CYS A 154 -5.96 -24.30 4.88
CA CYS A 154 -6.03 -23.40 6.04
C CYS A 154 -5.24 -23.93 7.26
N LYS A 155 -4.95 -25.21 7.29
CA LYS A 155 -4.19 -25.90 8.36
C LYS A 155 -2.75 -26.15 7.95
N ALA A 156 -2.08 -25.16 7.41
CA ALA A 156 -0.66 -25.29 7.12
C ALA A 156 0.13 -25.65 8.41
N PRO A 157 1.06 -26.61 8.35
CA PRO A 157 1.84 -27.02 9.52
C PRO A 157 2.62 -25.83 10.08
N PRO A 158 2.87 -25.79 11.40
CA PRO A 158 3.70 -24.76 12.00
C PRO A 158 5.09 -24.78 11.35
N ALA A 159 5.63 -23.61 11.10
CA ALA A 159 6.99 -23.44 10.60
C ALA A 159 7.71 -22.43 11.50
N ASN A 160 9.00 -22.67 11.74
CA ASN A 160 9.81 -21.78 12.56
C ASN A 160 10.60 -20.83 11.65
N LEU A 161 10.55 -19.55 11.97
CA LEU A 161 11.45 -18.57 11.37
C LEU A 161 12.85 -18.75 11.97
N ASP A 162 13.88 -18.61 11.14
CA ASP A 162 15.24 -18.61 11.64
C ASP A 162 15.49 -17.43 12.60
N GLU A 163 16.37 -17.65 13.58
CA GLU A 163 16.64 -16.67 14.65
C GLU A 163 17.17 -15.34 14.11
N ALA A 164 17.98 -15.39 13.06
CA ALA A 164 18.54 -14.17 12.45
C ALA A 164 17.48 -13.31 11.76
N SER A 165 16.48 -13.92 11.12
CA SER A 165 15.35 -13.22 10.52
C SER A 165 14.36 -12.72 11.57
N TRP A 166 14.16 -13.48 12.64
CA TRP A 166 13.37 -13.04 13.80
C TRP A 166 13.99 -11.81 14.47
N ASP A 167 15.28 -11.86 14.77
CA ASP A 167 16.05 -10.74 15.33
C ASP A 167 16.02 -9.51 14.42
N ALA A 168 16.12 -9.72 13.10
CA ALA A 168 16.05 -8.64 12.13
C ALA A 168 14.68 -7.96 12.12
N LEU A 169 13.57 -8.73 12.16
CA LEU A 169 12.23 -8.18 12.29
C LEU A 169 12.04 -7.41 13.60
N TRP A 170 12.54 -7.96 14.70
CA TRP A 170 12.42 -7.34 16.02
C TRP A 170 13.18 -6.01 16.13
N ARG A 171 14.41 -5.97 15.61
CA ARG A 171 15.29 -4.79 15.75
C ARG A 171 15.08 -3.74 14.67
N HIS A 172 14.76 -4.16 13.45
CA HIS A 172 14.71 -3.26 12.27
C HIS A 172 13.31 -3.08 11.71
N GLY A 173 12.36 -3.90 12.15
CA GLY A 173 10.99 -3.91 11.63
C GLY A 173 10.88 -4.60 10.27
N GLY A 174 9.64 -4.66 9.75
CA GLY A 174 9.34 -5.38 8.51
C GLY A 174 9.44 -4.54 7.23
N PHE A 175 9.86 -3.27 7.26
CA PHE A 175 10.11 -2.55 6.03
C PHE A 175 11.33 -3.14 5.31
N PRO A 176 11.24 -3.42 3.98
CA PRO A 176 12.26 -4.22 3.29
C PRO A 176 13.69 -3.66 3.42
N GLU A 177 13.87 -2.36 3.29
CA GLU A 177 15.20 -1.76 3.29
C GLU A 177 15.91 -1.87 4.64
N PRO A 178 15.36 -1.43 5.78
CA PRO A 178 16.00 -1.62 7.09
C PRO A 178 16.10 -3.10 7.48
N PHE A 179 15.11 -3.95 7.12
CA PHE A 179 15.15 -5.39 7.35
C PHE A 179 16.34 -6.06 6.64
N LEU A 180 16.61 -5.69 5.38
CA LEU A 180 17.70 -6.26 4.60
C LEU A 180 19.08 -5.74 5.02
N LYS A 181 19.18 -4.45 5.36
CA LYS A 181 20.46 -3.85 5.77
C LYS A 181 20.92 -4.30 7.16
N ARG A 182 19.99 -4.56 8.06
CA ARG A 182 20.28 -5.01 9.44
C ARG A 182 21.27 -4.11 10.20
N ASP A 183 21.33 -2.83 9.85
CA ASP A 183 22.19 -1.82 10.50
C ASP A 183 21.33 -0.94 11.43
N PRO A 184 21.63 -0.93 12.75
CA PRO A 184 20.87 -0.13 13.72
C PRO A 184 20.96 1.39 13.49
N ARG A 185 22.08 1.90 12.97
CA ARG A 185 22.25 3.33 12.67
C ARG A 185 21.42 3.72 11.47
N PHE A 186 21.48 2.89 10.43
CA PHE A 186 20.64 3.07 9.24
C PHE A 186 19.15 3.01 9.60
N SER A 187 18.72 2.00 10.36
CA SER A 187 17.32 1.82 10.73
C SER A 187 16.76 3.01 11.50
N ARG A 188 17.49 3.56 12.47
CA ARG A 188 17.08 4.78 13.20
C ARG A 188 16.92 5.97 12.26
N ARG A 189 17.92 6.25 11.40
CA ARG A 189 17.87 7.35 10.45
C ARG A 189 16.71 7.18 9.44
N TRP A 190 16.48 5.95 8.99
CA TRP A 190 15.40 5.63 8.09
C TRP A 190 14.03 5.87 8.74
N GLN A 191 13.84 5.46 10.00
CA GLN A 191 12.62 5.69 10.77
C GLN A 191 12.33 7.20 10.95
N ASP A 192 13.37 8.00 11.25
CA ASP A 192 13.21 9.46 11.38
C ASP A 192 12.79 10.10 10.06
N LEU A 193 13.44 9.74 8.95
CA LEU A 193 13.06 10.22 7.62
C LEU A 193 11.66 9.78 7.23
N ARG A 194 11.29 8.53 7.53
CA ARG A 194 9.95 8.00 7.26
C ARG A 194 8.87 8.74 8.05
N ARG A 195 9.14 9.05 9.33
CA ARG A 195 8.23 9.85 10.16
C ARG A 195 8.08 11.27 9.61
N GLN A 196 9.16 11.93 9.24
CA GLN A 196 9.10 13.25 8.62
C GLN A 196 8.29 13.23 7.33
N GLN A 197 8.48 12.23 6.47
CA GLN A 197 7.75 12.08 5.22
C GLN A 197 6.24 11.87 5.47
N LEU A 198 5.87 11.03 6.47
CA LEU A 198 4.49 10.80 6.85
C LEU A 198 3.77 12.11 7.17
N PHE A 199 4.36 12.95 8.04
CA PHE A 199 3.69 14.18 8.50
C PHE A 199 3.79 15.32 7.49
N ARG A 200 4.93 15.50 6.83
CA ARG A 200 5.14 16.63 5.91
C ARG A 200 4.53 16.42 4.53
N GLU A 201 4.38 15.18 4.09
CA GLU A 201 3.85 14.84 2.77
C GLU A 201 2.50 14.12 2.88
N ASP A 202 2.48 12.90 3.46
CA ASP A 202 1.30 12.03 3.41
C ASP A 202 0.09 12.62 4.14
N VAL A 203 0.27 13.12 5.38
CA VAL A 203 -0.81 13.77 6.14
C VAL A 203 -1.27 15.04 5.46
N ARG A 204 -0.34 15.89 5.07
CA ARG A 204 -0.62 17.18 4.45
C ARG A 204 -1.38 17.03 3.13
N ASP A 205 -1.05 16.00 2.38
CA ASP A 205 -1.67 15.71 1.10
C ASP A 205 -3.10 15.10 1.22
N LEU A 206 -3.38 14.38 2.33
CA LEU A 206 -4.67 13.74 2.55
C LEU A 206 -5.67 14.57 3.32
N THR A 207 -5.19 15.51 4.12
CA THR A 207 -6.02 16.22 5.09
C THR A 207 -5.68 17.70 5.09
N ARG A 208 -6.65 18.50 5.57
CA ARG A 208 -6.44 19.94 5.84
C ARG A 208 -6.12 20.17 7.33
N ILE A 209 -5.40 19.22 7.96
CA ILE A 209 -4.99 19.36 9.36
C ILE A 209 -3.96 20.48 9.44
N GLN A 210 -4.29 21.52 10.22
CA GLN A 210 -3.40 22.66 10.47
C GLN A 210 -2.51 22.42 11.70
N GLU A 211 -2.99 21.62 12.63
CA GLU A 211 -2.34 21.34 13.94
C GLU A 211 -1.34 20.16 13.82
N LEU A 212 -0.42 20.23 12.87
CA LEU A 212 0.54 19.14 12.61
C LEU A 212 1.39 18.78 13.83
N GLY A 213 1.81 19.75 14.63
CA GLY A 213 2.60 19.51 15.85
C GLY A 213 1.86 18.68 16.90
N GLN A 214 0.55 18.92 17.07
CA GLN A 214 -0.28 18.13 17.98
C GLN A 214 -0.52 16.72 17.45
N LEU A 215 -0.68 16.55 16.13
CA LEU A 215 -0.77 15.26 15.49
C LEU A 215 0.53 14.45 15.62
N GLU A 216 1.69 15.10 15.47
CA GLU A 216 3.00 14.47 15.72
C GLU A 216 3.13 14.03 17.18
N THR A 217 2.69 14.88 18.14
CA THR A 217 2.66 14.53 19.55
C THR A 217 1.76 13.32 19.81
N LEU A 218 0.56 13.28 19.22
CA LEU A 218 -0.32 12.12 19.29
C LEU A 218 0.36 10.85 18.77
N ALA A 219 1.04 10.94 17.64
CA ALA A 219 1.72 9.79 17.05
C ALA A 219 2.87 9.27 17.94
N LEU A 220 3.61 10.16 18.61
CA LEU A 220 4.64 9.76 19.58
C LEU A 220 4.01 9.02 20.77
N ILE A 221 2.92 9.55 21.35
CA ILE A 221 2.21 8.90 22.45
C ILE A 221 1.67 7.53 22.04
N LEU A 222 1.08 7.41 20.84
CA LEU A 222 0.58 6.15 20.33
C LEU A 222 1.69 5.12 20.14
N ASN A 223 2.86 5.55 19.70
CA ASN A 223 4.02 4.67 19.53
C ASN A 223 4.54 4.15 20.89
N GLU A 224 4.66 5.03 21.89
CA GLU A 224 5.09 4.66 23.24
C GLU A 224 4.11 3.71 23.95
N ARG A 225 2.80 3.89 23.67
CA ARG A 225 1.73 3.07 24.24
C ARG A 225 1.25 1.95 23.32
N SER A 226 2.09 1.56 22.37
CA SER A 226 1.74 0.48 21.43
C SER A 226 1.36 -0.80 22.17
N GLY A 227 0.23 -1.43 21.76
CA GLY A 227 -0.33 -2.60 22.43
C GLY A 227 -1.15 -2.30 23.70
N GLY A 228 -1.19 -1.04 24.14
CA GLY A 228 -1.98 -0.59 25.29
C GLY A 228 -3.42 -0.21 24.94
N GLN A 229 -4.26 -0.07 25.98
CA GLN A 229 -5.64 0.40 25.82
C GLN A 229 -5.68 1.90 25.51
N LEU A 230 -6.44 2.29 24.48
CA LEU A 230 -6.65 3.69 24.13
C LEU A 230 -7.92 4.23 24.76
N ILE A 231 -7.77 5.20 25.66
CA ILE A 231 -8.87 5.98 26.24
C ILE A 231 -8.89 7.34 25.55
N TYR A 232 -9.86 7.55 24.66
CA TYR A 232 -9.93 8.73 23.79
C TYR A 232 -10.01 10.04 24.56
N SER A 233 -10.78 10.09 25.67
CA SER A 233 -10.89 11.29 26.51
C SER A 233 -9.54 11.70 27.10
N ASN A 234 -8.76 10.75 27.61
CA ASN A 234 -7.47 11.03 28.22
C ASN A 234 -6.47 11.54 27.18
N LEU A 235 -6.40 10.87 26.02
CA LEU A 235 -5.54 11.30 24.92
C LEU A 235 -5.92 12.67 24.37
N ALA A 236 -7.23 12.97 24.27
CA ALA A 236 -7.71 14.26 23.80
C ALA A 236 -7.27 15.41 24.75
N THR A 237 -7.34 15.17 26.06
CA THR A 237 -6.85 16.12 27.06
C THR A 237 -5.33 16.29 26.97
N GLU A 238 -4.59 15.22 26.85
CA GLU A 238 -3.12 15.22 26.77
C GLU A 238 -2.61 15.97 25.52
N VAL A 239 -3.25 15.75 24.38
CA VAL A 239 -2.91 16.40 23.10
C VAL A 239 -3.57 17.78 22.95
N ARG A 240 -4.48 18.14 23.85
CA ARG A 240 -5.23 19.41 23.87
C ARG A 240 -6.12 19.62 22.63
N VAL A 241 -6.90 18.60 22.31
CA VAL A 241 -7.88 18.64 21.20
C VAL A 241 -9.22 18.07 21.65
N SER A 242 -10.28 18.26 20.86
CA SER A 242 -11.55 17.59 21.12
C SER A 242 -11.47 16.08 20.84
N VAL A 243 -12.32 15.29 21.52
CA VAL A 243 -12.39 13.83 21.29
C VAL A 243 -12.72 13.50 19.83
N ASP A 244 -13.56 14.31 19.18
CA ASP A 244 -13.92 14.09 17.78
C ASP A 244 -12.76 14.42 16.83
N THR A 245 -11.96 15.43 17.13
CA THR A 245 -10.72 15.72 16.40
C THR A 245 -9.73 14.58 16.57
N LEU A 246 -9.54 14.10 17.81
CA LEU A 246 -8.67 12.97 18.09
C LEU A 246 -9.06 11.71 17.28
N ARG A 247 -10.36 11.37 17.25
CA ARG A 247 -10.86 10.21 16.47
C ARG A 247 -10.50 10.34 15.01
N ARG A 248 -10.77 11.49 14.40
CA ARG A 248 -10.41 11.75 12.99
C ARG A 248 -8.92 11.62 12.75
N TRP A 249 -8.10 12.08 13.67
CA TRP A 249 -6.65 11.98 13.57
C TRP A 249 -6.15 10.54 13.67
N ILE A 250 -6.68 9.76 14.61
CA ILE A 250 -6.37 8.33 14.72
C ILE A 250 -6.80 7.59 13.46
N ASP A 251 -8.00 7.84 12.93
CA ASP A 251 -8.46 7.25 11.67
C ASP A 251 -7.55 7.64 10.49
N THR A 252 -7.08 8.89 10.46
CA THR A 252 -6.11 9.34 9.46
C THR A 252 -4.78 8.60 9.58
N LEU A 253 -4.22 8.48 10.77
CA LEU A 253 -2.98 7.74 11.02
C LEU A 253 -3.13 6.26 10.66
N CYS A 254 -4.25 5.63 10.98
CA CYS A 254 -4.56 4.26 10.58
C CYS A 254 -4.68 4.13 9.05
N SER A 255 -5.31 5.09 8.37
CA SER A 255 -5.42 5.08 6.91
C SER A 255 -4.07 5.26 6.21
N LEU A 256 -3.11 5.90 6.88
CA LEU A 256 -1.72 6.06 6.43
C LEU A 256 -0.82 4.87 6.82
N HIS A 257 -1.38 3.81 7.38
CA HIS A 257 -0.65 2.64 7.88
C HIS A 257 0.39 2.97 8.96
N PHE A 258 0.16 4.02 9.75
CA PHE A 258 0.98 4.31 10.93
C PHE A 258 0.77 3.27 12.03
N GLY A 259 -0.47 2.80 12.17
CA GLY A 259 -0.88 1.76 13.11
C GLY A 259 -2.24 1.18 12.71
N PHE A 260 -2.75 0.29 13.53
CA PHE A 260 -4.09 -0.25 13.41
C PHE A 260 -4.73 -0.39 14.79
N LEU A 261 -6.07 -0.37 14.84
CA LEU A 261 -6.83 -0.52 16.06
C LEU A 261 -7.38 -1.93 16.17
N ILE A 262 -7.11 -2.59 17.30
CA ILE A 262 -7.81 -3.82 17.69
C ILE A 262 -9.03 -3.42 18.50
N ARG A 263 -10.21 -3.67 17.96
CA ARG A 263 -11.48 -3.37 18.65
C ARG A 263 -11.92 -4.55 19.49
N PRO A 264 -12.62 -4.31 20.63
CA PRO A 264 -13.19 -5.40 21.41
C PRO A 264 -14.10 -6.29 20.56
N TRP A 265 -14.05 -7.58 20.76
CA TRP A 265 -14.95 -8.52 20.14
C TRP A 265 -16.31 -8.49 20.84
N PHE A 266 -17.36 -8.08 20.15
CA PHE A 266 -18.74 -8.11 20.65
C PHE A 266 -19.56 -9.15 19.89
N LYS A 267 -20.31 -9.98 20.63
CA LYS A 267 -21.28 -10.91 20.02
C LYS A 267 -22.45 -10.19 19.35
N ASN A 268 -22.80 -8.97 19.82
CA ASN A 268 -23.89 -8.14 19.30
C ASN A 268 -23.34 -6.85 18.70
N ILE A 269 -23.19 -6.81 17.39
CA ILE A 269 -22.70 -5.66 16.61
C ILE A 269 -23.64 -4.44 16.68
N ALA A 270 -24.94 -4.65 17.02
CA ALA A 270 -25.93 -3.58 17.10
C ALA A 270 -25.77 -2.58 18.27
N LYS A 271 -24.78 -2.79 19.16
CA LYS A 271 -24.52 -1.94 20.33
C LYS A 271 -23.13 -1.29 20.35
N SER A 272 -22.40 -1.32 19.22
CA SER A 272 -21.07 -0.68 19.12
C SER A 272 -21.11 0.63 18.37
#